data_471bc7b9bbf29bfd25792e8da27a737e
#
_entry.id   471bc7b9bbf29bfd25792e8da27a737e
#
_cell.length_a   1.000
_cell.length_b   1.000
_cell.length_c   1.000
_cell.angle_alpha   90.00
_cell.angle_beta   90.00
_cell.angle_gamma   90.00
#
_symmetry.space_group_name_H-M   'P 1'
#
loop_
_entity.id
_entity.type
_entity.pdbx_description
1 polymer ?
#
loop_
_entity_poly.entity_id
_entity_poly.type
_entity_poly.pdbx_seq_one_letter_code
_entity_poly.pdbx_strand_id
1 'polypeptide(L)'
;MMNRGGGIGTRMGDGEEIGTKFVDTGSSIPRSKFGNSVHSDPNLSATVAAIPRDEVFAHRNSSASFTSPASYDPNRMSCEGSPMTMSPWNQTGAGSNFPWSIEENLPQNGLIGSLVREEGHIYSLAATKDLLYTGSDSKNIRVWKNLKEFSGFKSSSGLVKAIIIAGEKIFTGHQDGKIRVWKVIPKNPTVHKRSGTLPTLKEVFKSSIRPSAYVQVRNRSALWIKHSDAISCLTLNEDKTLLYSASWDRTFKVWRISDSKCLESINAHDDAVNSVVASLDGLVFTGSADGTVKVWKREQQGKRTKHSPVQTLLKQESAVTALAVNTSGSVVYCGSSDGMVNYWECEKQLIHGGVLKGHKLAVLCLASAGNLVFSGSADKTICVWRRDDKIHACMSVLTGHNGPVKCLAVEEDHEKSKDGDQRWVVYSGSLDKSVKVWSVAEMAPDMFQMAMMQQQQQYQRHMGSDADSLPSDGSSLASENRAN
;
A
#
# COMPACT_ATOMS: atom_id res chain seq x y z
N MET A 1 20.41 50.21 -56.05
CA MET A 1 19.32 51.07 -56.55
C MET A 1 18.35 51.25 -55.43
N MET A 2 18.41 52.34 -54.78
CA MET A 2 17.32 53.31 -54.57
C MET A 2 16.12 52.76 -53.80
N ASN A 3 15.69 53.31 -52.76
CA ASN A 3 15.87 54.51 -51.96
C ASN A 3 14.61 54.75 -51.15
N ARG A 4 14.77 55.24 -49.94
CA ARG A 4 13.95 56.18 -49.17
C ARG A 4 12.58 55.72 -48.68
N GLY A 5 12.18 56.01 -47.48
CA GLY A 5 12.59 56.94 -46.44
C GLY A 5 11.46 57.20 -45.50
N GLY A 6 11.79 57.42 -44.27
CA GLY A 6 11.49 58.59 -43.46
C GLY A 6 10.10 58.49 -42.78
N GLY A 7 9.92 58.82 -41.54
CA GLY A 7 10.54 59.60 -40.52
C GLY A 7 9.66 59.58 -39.26
N ILE A 8 10.24 59.58 -38.14
CA ILE A 8 10.27 60.53 -37.03
C ILE A 8 8.91 61.07 -36.53
N GLY A 9 8.64 60.94 -35.28
CA GLY A 9 7.67 61.70 -34.54
C GLY A 9 7.51 61.25 -33.09
N THR A 10 8.38 61.78 -32.25
CA THR A 10 8.26 61.85 -30.78
C THR A 10 7.09 62.72 -30.34
N ARG A 11 6.39 62.31 -29.26
CA ARG A 11 6.05 63.24 -28.15
C ARG A 11 5.52 62.52 -26.93
N MET A 12 6.05 62.92 -25.78
CA MET A 12 5.61 62.73 -24.42
C MET A 12 4.28 63.43 -24.14
N GLY A 13 3.57 63.00 -23.10
CA GLY A 13 2.45 63.68 -22.50
C GLY A 13 1.81 62.89 -21.37
N ASP A 14 2.14 63.33 -20.22
CA ASP A 14 1.65 63.24 -18.86
C ASP A 14 0.21 62.74 -18.58
N GLY A 15 0.06 61.94 -17.54
CA GLY A 15 -0.74 62.07 -16.34
C GLY A 15 -2.25 62.13 -16.45
N GLU A 16 -2.88 61.18 -15.78
CA GLU A 16 -3.95 61.47 -14.81
C GLU A 16 -4.44 60.20 -14.10
N GLU A 17 -4.38 60.22 -12.79
CA GLU A 17 -5.08 59.34 -11.88
C GLU A 17 -6.60 59.61 -11.98
N ILE A 18 -7.41 58.57 -12.15
CA ILE A 18 -8.83 58.63 -11.79
C ILE A 18 -9.16 57.42 -10.91
N GLY A 19 -9.30 57.71 -9.63
CA GLY A 19 -9.92 56.81 -8.66
C GLY A 19 -11.42 56.68 -8.93
N THR A 20 -11.92 55.47 -8.89
CA THR A 20 -13.35 55.20 -8.83
C THR A 20 -13.69 54.41 -7.58
N LYS A 21 -14.53 55.04 -6.80
CA LYS A 21 -15.15 54.62 -5.55
C LYS A 21 -16.00 53.36 -5.76
N PHE A 22 -15.87 52.42 -4.84
CA PHE A 22 -16.85 51.38 -4.61
C PHE A 22 -18.15 51.98 -4.08
N VAL A 23 -19.27 51.66 -4.74
CA VAL A 23 -20.61 51.88 -4.21
C VAL A 23 -21.16 50.51 -3.79
N ASP A 24 -21.38 50.42 -2.50
CA ASP A 24 -22.05 49.31 -1.81
C ASP A 24 -23.56 49.49 -1.99
N THR A 25 -24.25 48.53 -2.64
CA THR A 25 -25.68 48.45 -2.64
C THR A 25 -26.10 47.13 -2.03
N GLY A 26 -26.43 47.21 -0.73
CA GLY A 26 -27.14 46.16 -0.02
C GLY A 26 -28.53 45.94 -0.59
N SER A 27 -28.91 44.68 -0.75
CA SER A 27 -30.29 44.26 -0.80
C SER A 27 -30.49 43.02 0.07
N SER A 28 -31.13 43.24 1.17
CA SER A 28 -31.73 42.30 2.11
C SER A 28 -32.98 41.68 1.51
N ILE A 29 -33.11 40.36 1.55
CA ILE A 29 -34.39 39.62 1.36
C ILE A 29 -34.58 38.64 2.51
N PRO A 30 -35.79 38.43 3.03
CA PRO A 30 -36.05 38.13 4.43
C PRO A 30 -36.17 36.65 4.76
N ARG A 31 -35.86 36.32 6.03
CA ARG A 31 -36.13 35.07 6.71
C ARG A 31 -37.66 34.85 6.82
N SER A 32 -38.17 33.71 6.39
CA SER A 32 -39.43 33.17 6.86
C SER A 32 -39.16 32.17 7.99
N LYS A 33 -39.72 32.49 9.16
CA LYS A 33 -39.85 31.62 10.32
C LYS A 33 -41.04 30.70 10.07
N PHE A 34 -40.88 29.41 10.34
CA PHE A 34 -41.97 28.58 10.86
C PHE A 34 -41.41 27.79 12.04
N GLY A 35 -41.94 28.11 13.19
CA GLY A 35 -41.85 27.35 14.43
C GLY A 35 -43.06 26.48 14.61
N ASN A 36 -42.86 25.39 15.34
CA ASN A 36 -43.79 24.80 16.33
C ASN A 36 -42.98 23.76 17.09
N SER A 37 -42.65 24.00 18.30
CA SER A 37 -43.28 23.81 19.63
C SER A 37 -43.63 22.35 19.92
N VAL A 38 -42.87 21.82 20.85
CA VAL A 38 -43.12 21.39 22.24
C VAL A 38 -43.51 19.92 22.38
N HIS A 39 -42.70 19.12 23.05
CA HIS A 39 -42.98 18.59 24.39
C HIS A 39 -41.70 17.98 25.01
N SER A 40 -41.38 18.49 26.17
CA SER A 40 -40.43 17.99 27.14
C SER A 40 -41.13 16.91 27.99
N ASP A 41 -40.38 15.83 28.31
CA ASP A 41 -40.50 15.13 29.57
C ASP A 41 -39.16 14.58 30.04
N PRO A 42 -38.82 14.69 31.32
CA PRO A 42 -37.50 14.39 31.87
C PRO A 42 -37.46 13.03 32.58
N ASN A 43 -36.25 12.54 32.78
CA ASN A 43 -35.77 11.42 33.58
C ASN A 43 -35.52 10.10 32.86
N LEU A 44 -34.24 9.88 32.65
CA LEU A 44 -33.54 8.71 33.19
C LEU A 44 -32.04 8.84 32.91
N SER A 45 -31.32 9.12 33.96
CA SER A 45 -29.84 9.02 34.03
C SER A 45 -29.42 7.56 33.90
N ALA A 46 -28.62 7.28 32.91
CA ALA A 46 -27.71 6.12 32.91
C ALA A 46 -26.45 6.49 32.10
N THR A 47 -25.41 6.75 32.83
CA THR A 47 -24.03 6.86 32.32
C THR A 47 -23.65 5.55 31.68
N VAL A 48 -23.53 5.53 30.35
CA VAL A 48 -22.80 4.51 29.63
C VAL A 48 -21.69 5.21 28.86
N ALA A 49 -20.47 4.94 29.27
CA ALA A 49 -19.25 5.41 28.63
C ALA A 49 -19.25 4.98 27.15
N ALA A 50 -19.16 5.95 26.25
CA ALA A 50 -18.99 5.73 24.84
C ALA A 50 -17.59 5.18 24.58
N ILE A 51 -17.49 3.92 24.22
CA ILE A 51 -16.30 3.30 23.64
C ILE A 51 -16.21 3.80 22.20
N PRO A 52 -15.08 4.35 21.75
CA PRO A 52 -14.91 4.68 20.35
C PRO A 52 -14.97 3.40 19.51
N ARG A 53 -15.90 3.35 18.58
CA ARG A 53 -15.92 2.29 17.56
C ARG A 53 -14.70 2.43 16.67
N ASP A 54 -13.72 1.58 16.91
CA ASP A 54 -12.68 1.27 15.93
C ASP A 54 -13.38 0.69 14.69
N GLU A 55 -13.24 1.35 13.57
CA GLU A 55 -13.55 0.78 12.25
C GLU A 55 -12.52 -0.31 11.91
N VAL A 56 -12.70 -1.47 12.50
CA VAL A 56 -12.18 -2.73 12.00
C VAL A 56 -12.86 -2.94 10.64
N PHE A 57 -12.08 -3.30 9.62
CA PHE A 57 -12.52 -3.70 8.28
C PHE A 57 -13.90 -4.36 8.35
N ALA A 58 -14.92 -3.64 7.91
CA ALA A 58 -16.26 -4.16 7.86
C ALA A 58 -16.31 -5.30 6.85
N HIS A 59 -16.33 -6.53 7.34
CA HIS A 59 -16.85 -7.66 6.60
C HIS A 59 -18.32 -7.33 6.26
N ARG A 60 -18.58 -7.01 5.01
CA ARG A 60 -19.92 -7.03 4.47
C ARG A 60 -20.33 -8.49 4.33
N ASN A 61 -20.92 -9.04 5.40
CA ASN A 61 -21.67 -10.28 5.32
C ASN A 61 -22.84 -10.09 4.38
N SER A 62 -22.82 -10.77 3.27
CA SER A 62 -24.03 -11.15 2.57
C SER A 62 -24.70 -12.24 3.43
N SER A 63 -25.85 -11.90 3.97
CA SER A 63 -26.72 -12.80 4.74
C SER A 63 -27.10 -14.03 3.92
N ALA A 64 -26.56 -15.17 4.28
CA ALA A 64 -27.13 -16.47 4.04
C ALA A 64 -27.08 -17.24 5.35
N SER A 65 -28.25 -17.42 5.92
CA SER A 65 -28.48 -18.25 7.12
C SER A 65 -28.19 -19.71 6.82
N PHE A 66 -27.25 -20.32 7.53
CA PHE A 66 -27.25 -21.77 7.76
C PHE A 66 -26.74 -22.07 9.15
N THR A 67 -27.48 -22.95 9.80
CA THR A 67 -27.43 -23.52 11.12
C THR A 67 -26.11 -24.20 11.45
N SER A 68 -25.62 -23.99 12.68
CA SER A 68 -24.63 -24.84 13.36
C SER A 68 -25.26 -26.21 13.70
N PRO A 69 -24.56 -27.28 14.03
CA PRO A 69 -23.32 -27.37 14.78
C PRO A 69 -22.38 -28.53 14.38
N ALA A 70 -21.11 -28.47 14.70
CA ALA A 70 -20.32 -29.66 15.04
C ALA A 70 -19.03 -29.30 15.77
N SER A 71 -18.85 -30.03 16.84
CA SER A 71 -17.78 -30.13 17.82
C SER A 71 -16.38 -30.10 17.20
N TYR A 72 -15.50 -29.34 17.84
CA TYR A 72 -14.08 -29.29 17.62
C TYR A 72 -13.41 -30.55 18.21
N ASP A 73 -12.79 -31.35 17.34
CA ASP A 73 -11.94 -32.48 17.71
C ASP A 73 -10.47 -32.08 17.49
N PRO A 74 -9.63 -32.05 18.57
CA PRO A 74 -8.26 -31.53 18.43
C PRO A 74 -7.23 -32.57 17.94
N ASN A 75 -7.62 -33.77 17.48
CA ASN A 75 -6.68 -34.87 17.18
C ASN A 75 -6.72 -35.37 15.73
N ARG A 76 -6.72 -34.50 14.74
CA ARG A 76 -6.48 -34.95 13.37
C ARG A 76 -5.34 -34.17 12.71
N MET A 77 -4.12 -34.60 13.05
CA MET A 77 -2.92 -34.29 12.25
C MET A 77 -2.80 -35.32 11.13
N SER A 78 -2.92 -34.86 9.90
CA SER A 78 -2.36 -35.56 8.75
C SER A 78 -1.21 -34.69 8.20
N CYS A 79 0.00 -35.17 8.47
CA CYS A 79 1.24 -34.63 7.90
C CYS A 79 1.43 -35.18 6.50
N GLU A 80 1.43 -34.29 5.48
CA GLU A 80 2.22 -34.53 4.30
C GLU A 80 3.11 -33.29 4.10
N GLY A 81 4.43 -33.54 4.22
CA GLY A 81 5.43 -32.52 4.37
C GLY A 81 5.93 -31.95 3.06
N SER A 82 5.87 -30.65 2.96
CA SER A 82 6.83 -29.87 2.18
C SER A 82 7.77 -29.18 3.16
N PRO A 83 9.06 -28.99 2.84
CA PRO A 83 10.00 -28.41 3.80
C PRO A 83 9.58 -26.98 4.12
N MET A 84 9.08 -26.79 5.32
CA MET A 84 8.73 -25.47 5.87
C MET A 84 10.00 -24.69 6.19
N THR A 85 10.19 -23.55 5.52
CA THR A 85 11.08 -22.51 6.04
C THR A 85 10.42 -21.87 7.26
N MET A 86 10.71 -22.41 8.44
CA MET A 86 10.27 -21.84 9.71
C MET A 86 11.07 -20.54 9.96
N SER A 87 10.38 -19.48 10.28
CA SER A 87 11.00 -18.24 10.73
C SER A 87 11.70 -18.46 12.08
N PRO A 88 12.97 -18.04 12.25
CA PRO A 88 13.74 -18.28 13.48
C PRO A 88 13.24 -17.50 14.70
N TRP A 89 12.22 -16.68 14.57
CA TRP A 89 11.83 -15.66 15.56
C TRP A 89 10.66 -16.04 16.46
N ASN A 90 10.32 -17.30 16.59
CA ASN A 90 9.19 -17.75 17.42
C ASN A 90 9.57 -18.13 18.87
N GLN A 91 10.77 -17.74 19.34
CA GLN A 91 11.16 -17.97 20.73
C GLN A 91 11.12 -16.66 21.53
N THR A 92 10.00 -16.37 22.15
CA THR A 92 9.93 -15.50 23.33
C THR A 92 9.95 -16.39 24.55
N GLY A 93 11.08 -16.44 25.26
CA GLY A 93 11.14 -17.05 26.56
C GLY A 93 12.55 -17.48 26.97
N ALA A 94 13.05 -16.82 28.02
CA ALA A 94 14.23 -17.15 28.82
C ALA A 94 15.58 -16.72 28.27
N GLY A 95 16.26 -15.86 29.03
CA GLY A 95 17.62 -15.45 28.79
C GLY A 95 18.58 -16.60 28.64
N SER A 96 19.26 -16.65 27.52
CA SER A 96 20.44 -17.44 27.34
C SER A 96 21.58 -16.51 26.94
N ASN A 97 22.58 -16.45 27.81
CA ASN A 97 23.88 -15.88 27.55
C ASN A 97 24.50 -16.61 26.35
N PHE A 98 24.52 -15.96 25.20
CA PHE A 98 25.28 -16.45 24.04
C PHE A 98 26.70 -15.88 24.13
N PRO A 99 27.73 -16.74 24.21
CA PRO A 99 29.12 -16.28 24.15
C PRO A 99 29.60 -16.26 22.69
N TRP A 100 29.23 -15.25 21.94
CA TRP A 100 29.88 -14.92 20.65
C TRP A 100 29.40 -13.55 20.17
N SER A 101 30.28 -12.62 20.17
CA SER A 101 30.18 -11.35 19.46
C SER A 101 30.29 -11.50 17.94
N ILE A 102 29.29 -12.13 17.30
CA ILE A 102 29.11 -12.07 15.84
C ILE A 102 28.31 -10.82 15.45
N GLU A 103 27.82 -10.06 16.43
CA GLU A 103 27.02 -8.86 16.23
C GLU A 103 27.81 -7.68 15.60
N GLU A 104 29.14 -7.71 15.59
CA GLU A 104 29.92 -6.55 15.12
C GLU A 104 30.05 -6.46 13.60
N ASN A 105 29.70 -7.46 12.81
CA ASN A 105 29.85 -7.46 11.35
C ASN A 105 28.56 -7.68 10.56
N LEU A 106 27.39 -7.84 11.20
CA LEU A 106 26.12 -7.86 10.47
C LEU A 106 25.63 -6.43 10.27
N PRO A 107 25.25 -6.06 9.03
CA PRO A 107 24.69 -4.74 8.79
C PRO A 107 23.45 -4.54 9.64
N GLN A 108 23.52 -3.59 10.59
CA GLN A 108 22.45 -3.32 11.54
C GLN A 108 21.23 -2.79 10.81
N ASN A 109 20.20 -3.61 10.71
CA ASN A 109 18.87 -3.16 10.36
C ASN A 109 18.24 -2.50 11.59
N GLY A 110 17.89 -1.23 11.51
CA GLY A 110 17.44 -0.53 12.72
C GLY A 110 16.54 0.66 12.46
N LEU A 111 15.83 1.04 13.52
CA LEU A 111 15.00 2.24 13.56
C LEU A 111 15.91 3.48 13.62
N ILE A 112 15.85 4.33 12.59
CA ILE A 112 16.58 5.61 12.56
C ILE A 112 15.73 6.79 13.04
N GLY A 113 14.41 6.71 12.96
CA GLY A 113 13.55 7.81 13.38
C GLY A 113 12.08 7.50 13.42
N SER A 114 11.35 8.36 14.08
CA SER A 114 9.89 8.28 14.16
C SER A 114 9.29 9.66 13.97
N LEU A 115 8.36 9.77 13.03
CA LEU A 115 7.59 10.97 12.75
C LEU A 115 6.20 10.78 13.36
N VAL A 116 5.91 11.50 14.43
CA VAL A 116 4.63 11.39 15.13
C VAL A 116 3.87 12.69 14.99
N ARG A 117 2.61 12.59 14.58
CA ARG A 117 1.66 13.70 14.57
C ARG A 117 0.30 13.17 15.04
N GLU A 118 -0.38 13.96 15.84
CA GLU A 118 -1.70 13.60 16.41
C GLU A 118 -2.86 13.67 15.40
N GLU A 119 -2.59 13.94 14.11
CA GLU A 119 -3.62 14.27 13.12
C GLU A 119 -4.34 13.08 12.50
N GLY A 120 -4.05 11.86 12.90
CA GLY A 120 -4.77 10.68 12.45
C GLY A 120 -3.90 9.55 11.92
N HIS A 121 -4.56 8.45 11.59
CA HIS A 121 -3.93 7.22 11.11
C HIS A 121 -3.26 7.43 9.74
N ILE A 122 -2.10 6.83 9.53
CA ILE A 122 -1.38 6.94 8.26
C ILE A 122 -1.85 5.85 7.30
N TYR A 123 -2.36 6.27 6.14
CA TYR A 123 -2.90 5.37 5.13
C TYR A 123 -2.05 5.26 3.87
N SER A 124 -1.21 6.25 3.58
CA SER A 124 -0.41 6.27 2.35
C SER A 124 0.89 7.04 2.53
N LEU A 125 1.92 6.53 1.88
CA LEU A 125 3.25 7.10 1.81
C LEU A 125 3.71 7.17 0.36
N ALA A 126 4.50 8.19 0.03
CA ALA A 126 5.28 8.23 -1.20
C ALA A 126 6.59 8.95 -0.91
N ALA A 127 7.70 8.30 -1.23
CA ALA A 127 9.03 8.85 -1.08
C ALA A 127 9.60 9.26 -2.44
N THR A 128 10.42 10.28 -2.48
CA THR A 128 11.15 10.70 -3.67
C THR A 128 12.36 11.54 -3.28
N LYS A 129 13.55 11.10 -3.65
CA LYS A 129 14.83 11.72 -3.27
C LYS A 129 14.91 11.92 -1.75
N ASP A 130 14.77 13.16 -1.31
CA ASP A 130 14.86 13.59 0.10
C ASP A 130 13.51 13.99 0.69
N LEU A 131 12.40 13.76 -0.04
CA LEU A 131 11.06 14.13 0.42
C LEU A 131 10.18 12.91 0.63
N LEU A 132 9.54 12.86 1.80
CA LEU A 132 8.50 11.90 2.10
C LEU A 132 7.14 12.61 2.20
N TYR A 133 6.17 12.10 1.48
CA TYR A 133 4.77 12.54 1.53
C TYR A 133 3.96 11.56 2.35
N THR A 134 3.16 12.08 3.29
CA THR A 134 2.29 11.27 4.15
C THR A 134 0.84 11.67 4.01
N GLY A 135 -0.03 10.69 3.81
CA GLY A 135 -1.48 10.85 3.75
C GLY A 135 -2.15 10.11 4.90
N SER A 136 -3.11 10.78 5.54
CA SER A 136 -3.84 10.27 6.70
C SER A 136 -5.36 10.31 6.50
N ASP A 137 -6.12 9.95 7.52
CA ASP A 137 -7.56 10.16 7.57
C ASP A 137 -7.95 11.65 7.67
N SER A 138 -7.01 12.52 8.03
CA SER A 138 -7.19 13.97 7.96
C SER A 138 -7.22 14.47 6.50
N LYS A 139 -7.53 15.74 6.32
CA LYS A 139 -7.44 16.40 5.02
C LYS A 139 -6.04 16.88 4.69
N ASN A 140 -5.09 16.75 5.61
CA ASN A 140 -3.74 17.26 5.49
C ASN A 140 -2.84 16.20 4.84
N ILE A 141 -2.02 16.64 3.90
CA ILE A 141 -0.92 15.87 3.32
C ILE A 141 0.35 16.59 3.77
N ARG A 142 1.22 15.88 4.49
CA ARG A 142 2.45 16.45 5.01
C ARG A 142 3.64 16.04 4.17
N VAL A 143 4.63 16.89 4.15
CA VAL A 143 5.89 16.67 3.44
C VAL A 143 7.02 16.78 4.45
N TRP A 144 7.87 15.78 4.48
CA TRP A 144 8.97 15.65 5.39
C TRP A 144 10.30 15.66 4.63
N LYS A 145 11.32 16.27 5.23
CA LYS A 145 12.68 16.28 4.75
C LYS A 145 13.62 16.10 5.93
N ASN A 146 14.57 15.16 5.83
CA ASN A 146 15.53 14.87 6.91
C ASN A 146 14.85 14.69 8.27
N LEU A 147 13.80 13.88 8.32
CA LEU A 147 12.99 13.58 9.51
C LEU A 147 12.29 14.80 10.15
N LYS A 148 12.28 15.95 9.49
CA LYS A 148 11.60 17.17 9.94
C LYS A 148 10.47 17.54 9.01
N GLU A 149 9.41 18.13 9.55
CA GLU A 149 8.33 18.68 8.73
C GLU A 149 8.87 19.80 7.84
N PHE A 150 8.76 19.62 6.54
CA PHE A 150 9.23 20.56 5.54
C PHE A 150 8.11 21.47 5.04
N SER A 151 6.95 20.88 4.77
CA SER A 151 5.76 21.61 4.33
C SER A 151 4.50 20.75 4.47
N GLY A 152 3.35 21.30 4.11
CA GLY A 152 2.11 20.57 4.05
C GLY A 152 1.08 21.30 3.20
N PHE A 153 0.11 20.56 2.70
CA PHE A 153 -1.01 21.11 1.93
C PHE A 153 -2.31 20.37 2.25
N LYS A 154 -3.41 21.05 2.03
CA LYS A 154 -4.72 20.56 2.46
C LYS A 154 -5.56 20.13 1.27
N SER A 155 -6.08 18.92 1.33
CA SER A 155 -7.07 18.42 0.40
C SER A 155 -8.48 18.88 0.80
N SER A 156 -9.40 18.92 -0.17
CA SER A 156 -10.82 19.18 0.08
C SER A 156 -11.58 17.97 0.67
N SER A 157 -10.96 16.78 0.72
CA SER A 157 -11.51 15.54 1.25
C SER A 157 -10.47 14.84 2.12
N GLY A 158 -10.91 14.26 3.22
CA GLY A 158 -10.08 13.42 4.08
C GLY A 158 -9.83 12.04 3.48
N LEU A 159 -9.18 11.17 4.28
CA LEU A 159 -8.78 9.82 3.91
C LEU A 159 -8.01 9.76 2.59
N VAL A 160 -6.74 10.19 2.66
CA VAL A 160 -5.79 10.10 1.56
C VAL A 160 -5.26 8.66 1.53
N LYS A 161 -5.86 7.81 0.70
CA LYS A 161 -5.61 6.37 0.69
C LYS A 161 -4.43 5.96 -0.18
N ALA A 162 -4.05 6.79 -1.14
CA ALA A 162 -2.92 6.52 -2.04
C ALA A 162 -2.25 7.82 -2.46
N ILE A 163 -0.93 7.81 -2.53
CA ILE A 163 -0.10 8.90 -3.06
C ILE A 163 0.89 8.30 -4.04
N ILE A 164 1.06 8.93 -5.21
CA ILE A 164 2.10 8.57 -6.17
C ILE A 164 2.65 9.81 -6.88
N ILE A 165 3.92 9.76 -7.26
CA ILE A 165 4.65 10.90 -7.81
C ILE A 165 5.12 10.57 -9.22
N ALA A 166 4.79 11.44 -10.18
CA ALA A 166 5.22 11.35 -11.57
C ALA A 166 5.90 12.67 -11.98
N GLY A 167 7.21 12.72 -11.87
CA GLY A 167 7.99 13.95 -12.09
C GLY A 167 7.53 15.07 -11.14
N GLU A 168 7.08 16.20 -11.69
CA GLU A 168 6.58 17.34 -10.91
C GLU A 168 5.13 17.19 -10.43
N LYS A 169 4.42 16.15 -10.88
CA LYS A 169 3.02 15.92 -10.51
C LYS A 169 2.91 14.93 -9.37
N ILE A 170 2.09 15.25 -8.40
CA ILE A 170 1.71 14.39 -7.29
C ILE A 170 0.24 14.05 -7.45
N PHE A 171 -0.09 12.77 -7.39
CA PHE A 171 -1.46 12.27 -7.46
C PHE A 171 -1.86 11.71 -6.12
N THR A 172 -3.04 12.12 -5.63
CA THR A 172 -3.57 11.63 -4.35
C THR A 172 -4.95 11.05 -4.56
N GLY A 173 -5.12 9.78 -4.17
CA GLY A 173 -6.37 9.04 -4.20
C GLY A 173 -7.13 9.16 -2.88
N HIS A 174 -8.44 9.37 -2.95
CA HIS A 174 -9.25 9.72 -1.80
C HIS A 174 -10.49 8.83 -1.63
N GLN A 175 -11.06 8.89 -0.43
CA GLN A 175 -12.31 8.20 -0.08
C GLN A 175 -13.50 8.61 -0.95
N ASP A 176 -13.51 9.84 -1.49
CA ASP A 176 -14.59 10.34 -2.34
C ASP A 176 -14.52 9.87 -3.81
N GLY A 177 -13.67 8.88 -4.11
CA GLY A 177 -13.47 8.33 -5.45
C GLY A 177 -12.77 9.28 -6.43
N LYS A 178 -12.19 10.37 -5.96
CA LYS A 178 -11.49 11.34 -6.81
C LYS A 178 -9.97 11.24 -6.63
N ILE A 179 -9.27 11.47 -7.73
CA ILE A 179 -7.82 11.64 -7.74
C ILE A 179 -7.51 13.12 -7.89
N ARG A 180 -6.77 13.69 -6.95
CA ARG A 180 -6.35 15.09 -7.01
C ARG A 180 -4.93 15.19 -7.52
N VAL A 181 -4.69 16.18 -8.36
CA VAL A 181 -3.39 16.42 -9.00
C VAL A 181 -2.79 17.69 -8.43
N TRP A 182 -1.58 17.59 -7.96
CA TRP A 182 -0.82 18.69 -7.36
C TRP A 182 0.48 18.91 -8.13
N LYS A 183 1.01 20.11 -8.06
CA LYS A 183 2.32 20.48 -8.56
C LYS A 183 3.08 21.26 -7.50
N VAL A 184 4.36 20.99 -7.39
CA VAL A 184 5.29 21.81 -6.62
C VAL A 184 5.58 23.08 -7.40
N ILE A 185 5.62 24.24 -6.74
CA ILE A 185 5.99 25.49 -7.39
C ILE A 185 7.52 25.58 -7.44
N PRO A 186 8.17 25.63 -8.63
CA PRO A 186 9.63 25.58 -8.73
C PRO A 186 10.35 26.70 -7.97
N LYS A 187 9.73 27.89 -7.91
CA LYS A 187 10.28 29.05 -7.17
C LYS A 187 10.17 28.93 -5.65
N ASN A 188 9.26 28.09 -5.17
CA ASN A 188 9.07 27.83 -3.74
C ASN A 188 8.66 26.37 -3.53
N PRO A 189 9.62 25.47 -3.28
CA PRO A 189 9.36 24.02 -3.12
C PRO A 189 8.47 23.65 -1.94
N THR A 190 8.26 24.57 -1.01
CA THR A 190 7.33 24.33 0.13
C THR A 190 5.87 24.48 -0.28
N VAL A 191 5.57 25.10 -1.41
CA VAL A 191 4.21 25.38 -1.86
C VAL A 191 3.74 24.37 -2.88
N HIS A 192 2.69 23.67 -2.52
CA HIS A 192 2.01 22.68 -3.37
C HIS A 192 0.67 23.24 -3.85
N LYS A 193 0.53 23.43 -5.16
CA LYS A 193 -0.69 23.95 -5.76
C LYS A 193 -1.50 22.84 -6.41
N ARG A 194 -2.80 22.80 -6.12
CA ARG A 194 -3.72 21.89 -6.81
C ARG A 194 -3.86 22.30 -8.27
N SER A 195 -3.45 21.44 -9.19
CA SER A 195 -3.51 21.67 -10.64
C SER A 195 -4.75 21.06 -11.28
N GLY A 196 -5.41 20.09 -10.62
CA GLY A 196 -6.59 19.46 -11.18
C GLY A 196 -7.21 18.38 -10.30
N THR A 197 -8.20 17.72 -10.88
CA THR A 197 -8.86 16.54 -10.30
C THR A 197 -9.23 15.60 -11.44
N LEU A 198 -9.08 14.29 -11.26
CA LEU A 198 -9.52 13.28 -12.19
C LEU A 198 -10.81 12.62 -11.67
N PRO A 199 -11.80 12.44 -12.54
CA PRO A 199 -11.91 13.03 -13.86
C PRO A 199 -12.02 14.56 -13.81
N THR A 200 -11.61 15.24 -14.88
CA THR A 200 -11.71 16.70 -14.98
C THR A 200 -13.17 17.12 -15.12
N LEU A 201 -13.51 18.32 -14.64
CA LEU A 201 -14.87 18.86 -14.78
C LEU A 201 -15.32 18.90 -16.25
N LYS A 202 -14.40 19.24 -17.17
CA LYS A 202 -14.67 19.24 -18.62
C LYS A 202 -15.06 17.86 -19.12
N GLU A 203 -14.36 16.81 -18.70
CA GLU A 203 -14.67 15.42 -19.09
C GLU A 203 -15.98 14.95 -18.46
N VAL A 204 -16.23 15.29 -17.21
CA VAL A 204 -17.50 14.98 -16.54
C VAL A 204 -18.68 15.62 -17.28
N PHE A 205 -18.59 16.91 -17.59
CA PHE A 205 -19.64 17.61 -18.34
C PHE A 205 -19.86 16.99 -19.73
N LYS A 206 -18.77 16.75 -20.49
CA LYS A 206 -18.85 16.12 -21.82
C LYS A 206 -19.46 14.72 -21.77
N SER A 207 -19.21 13.95 -20.72
CA SER A 207 -19.74 12.61 -20.55
C SER A 207 -21.19 12.63 -20.06
N SER A 208 -21.57 13.60 -19.24
CA SER A 208 -22.95 13.66 -18.69
C SER A 208 -24.02 13.93 -19.75
N ILE A 209 -23.66 14.53 -20.89
CA ILE A 209 -24.56 14.80 -22.03
C ILE A 209 -24.83 13.52 -22.84
N ARG A 210 -24.00 12.47 -22.66
CA ARG A 210 -24.10 11.23 -23.46
C ARG A 210 -24.77 10.12 -22.68
N PRO A 211 -25.96 9.64 -23.06
CA PRO A 211 -26.63 8.52 -22.37
C PRO A 211 -25.76 7.25 -22.29
N SER A 212 -24.98 6.96 -23.35
CA SER A 212 -24.06 5.81 -23.40
C SER A 212 -22.85 5.90 -22.44
N ALA A 213 -22.64 7.05 -21.78
CA ALA A 213 -21.59 7.21 -20.80
C ALA A 213 -22.00 6.78 -19.39
N TYR A 214 -23.24 6.37 -19.20
CA TYR A 214 -23.74 5.89 -17.91
C TYR A 214 -23.64 4.37 -17.83
N VAL A 215 -23.09 3.89 -16.72
CA VAL A 215 -22.98 2.46 -16.38
C VAL A 215 -23.70 2.19 -15.08
N GLN A 216 -24.28 1.02 -14.94
CA GLN A 216 -24.90 0.58 -13.70
C GLN A 216 -23.81 0.11 -12.71
N VAL A 217 -23.78 0.71 -11.53
CA VAL A 217 -22.89 0.33 -10.44
C VAL A 217 -23.71 0.20 -9.16
N ARG A 218 -23.83 -1.03 -8.65
CA ARG A 218 -24.59 -1.31 -7.40
C ARG A 218 -25.96 -0.61 -7.37
N ASN A 219 -26.82 -0.87 -8.36
CA ASN A 219 -28.16 -0.29 -8.51
C ASN A 219 -28.23 1.25 -8.66
N ARG A 220 -27.11 1.88 -9.01
CA ARG A 220 -27.05 3.31 -9.31
C ARG A 220 -26.42 3.53 -10.67
N SER A 221 -26.94 4.53 -11.40
CA SER A 221 -26.34 4.96 -12.65
C SER A 221 -25.19 5.93 -12.37
N ALA A 222 -23.98 5.62 -12.86
CA ALA A 222 -22.79 6.43 -12.68
C ALA A 222 -22.07 6.65 -14.01
N LEU A 223 -21.37 7.77 -14.15
CA LEU A 223 -20.53 8.01 -15.32
C LEU A 223 -19.33 7.06 -15.31
N TRP A 224 -19.10 6.35 -16.42
CA TRP A 224 -18.02 5.36 -16.55
C TRP A 224 -16.63 5.89 -16.20
N ILE A 225 -16.40 7.20 -16.39
CA ILE A 225 -15.11 7.85 -16.06
C ILE A 225 -14.92 8.14 -14.57
N LYS A 226 -15.97 8.04 -13.74
CA LYS A 226 -15.87 8.28 -12.30
C LYS A 226 -15.73 6.97 -11.55
N HIS A 227 -14.88 6.95 -10.52
CA HIS A 227 -15.03 5.94 -9.50
C HIS A 227 -16.21 6.28 -8.59
N SER A 228 -17.01 5.27 -8.29
CA SER A 228 -18.20 5.41 -7.43
C SER A 228 -17.93 5.10 -5.96
N ASP A 229 -16.72 4.67 -5.64
CA ASP A 229 -16.25 4.37 -4.29
C ASP A 229 -14.78 4.81 -4.12
N ALA A 230 -14.22 4.60 -2.94
CA ALA A 230 -12.87 5.02 -2.57
C ALA A 230 -11.79 4.54 -3.55
N ILE A 231 -10.81 5.39 -3.81
CA ILE A 231 -9.57 4.99 -4.47
C ILE A 231 -8.73 4.22 -3.45
N SER A 232 -8.44 2.97 -3.74
CA SER A 232 -7.66 2.08 -2.87
C SER A 232 -6.16 2.12 -3.15
N CYS A 233 -5.78 2.20 -4.43
CA CYS A 233 -4.39 2.16 -4.88
C CYS A 233 -4.18 2.99 -6.14
N LEU A 234 -2.98 3.52 -6.30
CA LEU A 234 -2.50 4.22 -7.50
C LEU A 234 -1.15 3.64 -7.91
N THR A 235 -0.94 3.41 -9.19
CA THR A 235 0.36 3.04 -9.76
C THR A 235 0.60 3.69 -11.11
N LEU A 236 1.85 3.76 -11.53
CA LEU A 236 2.28 4.28 -12.83
C LEU A 236 2.79 3.14 -13.69
N ASN A 237 2.66 3.29 -15.01
CA ASN A 237 3.45 2.46 -15.90
C ASN A 237 4.91 2.91 -15.91
N GLU A 238 5.78 2.13 -16.52
CA GLU A 238 7.24 2.33 -16.54
C GLU A 238 7.65 3.73 -17.02
N ASP A 239 7.14 4.17 -18.16
CA ASP A 239 7.44 5.46 -18.78
C ASP A 239 6.70 6.65 -18.12
N LYS A 240 5.93 6.39 -17.06
CA LYS A 240 5.14 7.39 -16.29
C LYS A 240 4.19 8.21 -17.16
N THR A 241 3.71 7.66 -18.26
CA THR A 241 2.72 8.29 -19.16
C THR A 241 1.29 7.96 -18.77
N LEU A 242 1.09 6.80 -18.12
CA LEU A 242 -0.20 6.31 -17.67
C LEU A 242 -0.24 6.19 -16.14
N LEU A 243 -1.37 6.58 -15.58
CA LEU A 243 -1.73 6.36 -14.19
C LEU A 243 -2.85 5.32 -14.14
N TYR A 244 -2.69 4.32 -13.30
CA TYR A 244 -3.72 3.34 -12.97
C TYR A 244 -4.30 3.65 -11.61
N SER A 245 -5.62 3.55 -11.47
CA SER A 245 -6.32 3.70 -10.19
C SER A 245 -7.22 2.51 -9.93
N ALA A 246 -7.04 1.87 -8.81
CA ALA A 246 -7.94 0.84 -8.29
C ALA A 246 -8.97 1.46 -7.35
N SER A 247 -10.14 0.86 -7.25
CA SER A 247 -11.21 1.34 -6.38
C SER A 247 -12.05 0.19 -5.80
N TRP A 248 -12.66 0.46 -4.67
CA TRP A 248 -13.64 -0.42 -4.05
C TRP A 248 -14.94 -0.55 -4.85
N ASP A 249 -15.07 0.21 -5.94
CA ASP A 249 -16.16 0.06 -6.91
C ASP A 249 -15.98 -1.13 -7.87
N ARG A 250 -15.02 -2.03 -7.61
CA ARG A 250 -14.69 -3.24 -8.40
C ARG A 250 -13.98 -2.96 -9.71
N THR A 251 -13.65 -1.70 -9.98
CA THR A 251 -13.00 -1.28 -11.22
C THR A 251 -11.57 -0.82 -11.00
N PHE A 252 -10.77 -0.95 -12.05
CA PHE A 252 -9.61 -0.08 -12.20
C PHE A 252 -9.77 0.79 -13.45
N LYS A 253 -9.13 1.98 -13.41
CA LYS A 253 -9.19 2.93 -14.53
C LYS A 253 -7.80 3.33 -14.95
N VAL A 254 -7.69 3.66 -16.24
CA VAL A 254 -6.44 4.09 -16.88
C VAL A 254 -6.57 5.55 -17.29
N TRP A 255 -5.60 6.35 -16.85
CA TRP A 255 -5.57 7.79 -17.10
C TRP A 255 -4.31 8.16 -17.83
N ARG A 256 -4.40 8.99 -18.86
CA ARG A 256 -3.24 9.59 -19.49
C ARG A 256 -2.81 10.83 -18.70
N ILE A 257 -1.53 10.85 -18.30
CA ILE A 257 -1.01 11.89 -17.41
C ILE A 257 -0.87 13.23 -18.10
N SER A 258 -0.56 13.24 -19.42
CA SER A 258 -0.33 14.49 -20.18
C SER A 258 -1.55 15.40 -20.21
N ASP A 259 -2.74 14.87 -20.50
CA ASP A 259 -4.00 15.59 -20.65
C ASP A 259 -5.05 15.27 -19.58
N SER A 260 -4.71 14.41 -18.62
CA SER A 260 -5.60 14.01 -17.51
C SER A 260 -6.89 13.30 -17.96
N LYS A 261 -6.85 12.62 -19.09
CA LYS A 261 -7.99 11.95 -19.71
C LYS A 261 -8.13 10.53 -19.24
N CYS A 262 -9.36 10.10 -18.89
CA CYS A 262 -9.69 8.71 -18.68
C CYS A 262 -9.70 7.98 -20.03
N LEU A 263 -8.85 6.97 -20.19
CA LEU A 263 -8.75 6.16 -21.39
C LEU A 263 -9.66 4.95 -21.32
N GLU A 264 -9.64 4.25 -20.16
CA GLU A 264 -10.35 3.01 -19.95
C GLU A 264 -10.91 2.92 -18.54
N SER A 265 -12.00 2.17 -18.40
CA SER A 265 -12.57 1.74 -17.14
C SER A 265 -12.90 0.25 -17.26
N ILE A 266 -12.23 -0.55 -16.48
CA ILE A 266 -12.30 -2.00 -16.54
C ILE A 266 -13.01 -2.51 -15.29
N ASN A 267 -14.11 -3.23 -15.47
CA ASN A 267 -14.74 -4.00 -14.39
C ASN A 267 -13.90 -5.26 -14.18
N ALA A 268 -13.06 -5.25 -13.15
CA ALA A 268 -12.01 -6.24 -13.01
C ALA A 268 -12.44 -7.42 -12.13
N HIS A 269 -13.20 -7.16 -11.07
CA HIS A 269 -13.42 -8.11 -10.00
C HIS A 269 -14.88 -8.11 -9.52
N ASP A 270 -15.23 -9.15 -8.78
CA ASP A 270 -16.56 -9.31 -8.19
C ASP A 270 -16.71 -8.55 -6.87
N ASP A 271 -15.59 -8.14 -6.26
CA ASP A 271 -15.56 -7.29 -5.06
C ASP A 271 -14.47 -6.20 -5.18
N ALA A 272 -14.24 -5.44 -4.12
CA ALA A 272 -13.35 -4.28 -4.04
C ALA A 272 -11.96 -4.59 -4.59
N VAL A 273 -11.45 -3.77 -5.52
CA VAL A 273 -10.06 -3.85 -5.96
C VAL A 273 -9.20 -3.12 -4.91
N ASN A 274 -8.38 -3.87 -4.19
CA ASN A 274 -7.55 -3.32 -3.12
C ASN A 274 -6.21 -2.79 -3.62
N SER A 275 -5.62 -3.44 -4.62
CA SER A 275 -4.29 -3.10 -5.13
C SER A 275 -4.20 -3.22 -6.64
N VAL A 276 -3.38 -2.41 -7.26
CA VAL A 276 -3.01 -2.46 -8.67
C VAL A 276 -1.54 -2.12 -8.82
N VAL A 277 -0.81 -2.94 -9.58
CA VAL A 277 0.59 -2.69 -9.93
C VAL A 277 0.80 -2.93 -11.42
N ALA A 278 1.73 -2.16 -12.01
CA ALA A 278 2.13 -2.32 -13.40
C ALA A 278 3.57 -2.82 -13.46
N SER A 279 3.83 -3.80 -14.33
CA SER A 279 5.16 -4.32 -14.63
C SER A 279 5.74 -3.70 -15.88
N LEU A 280 7.04 -3.94 -16.12
CA LEU A 280 7.83 -3.40 -17.23
C LEU A 280 7.26 -3.84 -18.60
N ASP A 281 6.78 -5.09 -18.72
CA ASP A 281 6.30 -5.66 -19.99
C ASP A 281 4.87 -5.24 -20.40
N GLY A 282 4.36 -4.19 -19.79
CA GLY A 282 2.99 -3.73 -20.02
C GLY A 282 1.92 -4.62 -19.41
N LEU A 283 2.32 -5.54 -18.51
CA LEU A 283 1.40 -6.28 -17.67
C LEU A 283 0.91 -5.42 -16.51
N VAL A 284 -0.34 -5.61 -16.17
CA VAL A 284 -0.97 -4.98 -15.00
C VAL A 284 -1.59 -6.07 -14.15
N PHE A 285 -1.36 -6.01 -12.85
CA PHE A 285 -1.88 -6.96 -11.89
C PHE A 285 -2.87 -6.26 -10.97
N THR A 286 -4.00 -6.89 -10.72
CA THR A 286 -5.04 -6.37 -9.81
C THR A 286 -5.35 -7.41 -8.76
N GLY A 287 -5.39 -6.98 -7.49
CA GLY A 287 -5.74 -7.82 -6.35
C GLY A 287 -7.00 -7.32 -5.67
N SER A 288 -7.87 -8.24 -5.29
CA SER A 288 -9.22 -7.92 -4.83
C SER A 288 -9.61 -8.61 -3.53
N ALA A 289 -10.60 -8.04 -2.89
CA ALA A 289 -11.30 -8.64 -1.75
C ALA A 289 -12.04 -9.93 -2.11
N ASP A 290 -12.26 -10.20 -3.42
CA ASP A 290 -12.81 -11.47 -3.92
C ASP A 290 -11.81 -12.63 -3.87
N GLY A 291 -10.62 -12.43 -3.30
CA GLY A 291 -9.56 -13.45 -3.15
C GLY A 291 -8.79 -13.75 -4.44
N THR A 292 -8.98 -12.94 -5.50
CA THR A 292 -8.32 -13.20 -6.78
C THR A 292 -7.23 -12.18 -7.10
N VAL A 293 -6.18 -12.66 -7.79
CA VAL A 293 -5.20 -11.84 -8.53
C VAL A 293 -5.40 -12.07 -10.01
N LYS A 294 -5.70 -11.02 -10.76
CA LYS A 294 -5.90 -11.07 -12.20
C LYS A 294 -4.81 -10.30 -12.92
N VAL A 295 -4.43 -10.83 -14.09
CA VAL A 295 -3.40 -10.28 -14.98
C VAL A 295 -4.04 -9.70 -16.22
N TRP A 296 -3.63 -8.51 -16.57
CA TRP A 296 -4.08 -7.76 -17.73
C TRP A 296 -2.90 -7.41 -18.60
N LYS A 297 -3.04 -7.56 -19.92
CA LYS A 297 -2.02 -7.14 -20.88
C LYS A 297 -2.47 -5.86 -21.59
N ARG A 298 -1.59 -4.88 -21.59
CA ARG A 298 -1.78 -3.65 -22.35
C ARG A 298 -1.44 -3.89 -23.80
N GLU A 299 -2.41 -3.73 -24.68
CA GLU A 299 -2.25 -3.81 -26.13
C GLU A 299 -2.47 -2.44 -26.75
N GLN A 300 -1.65 -2.11 -27.74
CA GLN A 300 -1.82 -0.90 -28.51
C GLN A 300 -2.66 -1.22 -29.76
N GLN A 301 -3.90 -0.74 -29.80
CA GLN A 301 -4.79 -0.87 -30.95
C GLN A 301 -4.84 0.47 -31.71
N GLY A 302 -3.93 0.67 -32.66
CA GLY A 302 -3.76 1.95 -33.38
C GLY A 302 -3.41 3.10 -32.42
N LYS A 303 -4.30 4.12 -32.32
CA LYS A 303 -4.11 5.27 -31.40
C LYS A 303 -4.71 5.05 -29.99
N ARG A 304 -5.28 3.89 -29.71
CA ARG A 304 -5.92 3.56 -28.43
C ARG A 304 -5.16 2.44 -27.73
N THR A 305 -5.06 2.52 -26.43
CA THR A 305 -4.60 1.43 -25.57
C THR A 305 -5.81 0.66 -25.06
N LYS A 306 -5.73 -0.66 -25.05
CA LYS A 306 -6.74 -1.54 -24.49
C LYS A 306 -6.07 -2.54 -23.57
N HIS A 307 -6.71 -2.82 -22.43
CA HIS A 307 -6.27 -3.86 -21.50
C HIS A 307 -7.18 -5.07 -21.66
N SER A 308 -6.58 -6.22 -21.95
CA SER A 308 -7.25 -7.50 -22.09
C SER A 308 -6.89 -8.43 -20.93
N PRO A 309 -7.84 -9.18 -20.36
CA PRO A 309 -7.51 -10.16 -19.32
C PRO A 309 -6.68 -11.29 -19.93
N VAL A 310 -5.63 -11.68 -19.23
CA VAL A 310 -4.72 -12.76 -19.65
C VAL A 310 -4.97 -14.01 -18.81
N GLN A 311 -4.95 -13.85 -17.47
CA GLN A 311 -4.90 -14.96 -16.56
C GLN A 311 -5.39 -14.55 -15.17
N THR A 312 -5.89 -15.51 -14.39
CA THR A 312 -6.07 -15.38 -12.95
C THR A 312 -4.98 -16.21 -12.27
N LEU A 313 -4.11 -15.56 -11.48
CA LEU A 313 -2.97 -16.19 -10.81
C LEU A 313 -3.38 -16.87 -9.52
N LEU A 314 -4.27 -16.23 -8.76
CA LEU A 314 -4.71 -16.69 -7.45
C LEU A 314 -6.23 -16.64 -7.38
N LYS A 315 -6.79 -17.67 -6.78
CA LYS A 315 -8.20 -17.72 -6.37
C LYS A 315 -8.27 -18.44 -5.04
N GLN A 316 -8.54 -17.68 -3.98
CA GLN A 316 -8.59 -18.19 -2.60
C GLN A 316 -9.74 -17.51 -1.84
N GLU A 317 -10.04 -17.99 -0.65
CA GLU A 317 -11.07 -17.40 0.21
C GLU A 317 -10.59 -16.11 0.90
N SER A 318 -9.28 -16.03 1.18
CA SER A 318 -8.68 -14.86 1.82
C SER A 318 -8.55 -13.69 0.85
N ALA A 319 -8.94 -12.50 1.30
CA ALA A 319 -8.86 -11.28 0.49
C ALA A 319 -7.40 -10.94 0.12
N VAL A 320 -7.17 -10.56 -1.14
CA VAL A 320 -5.92 -9.95 -1.57
C VAL A 320 -5.91 -8.49 -1.11
N THR A 321 -4.90 -8.11 -0.37
CA THR A 321 -4.79 -6.80 0.29
C THR A 321 -3.75 -5.89 -0.35
N ALA A 322 -2.63 -6.45 -0.83
CA ALA A 322 -1.51 -5.71 -1.40
C ALA A 322 -0.84 -6.49 -2.53
N LEU A 323 -0.29 -5.77 -3.50
CA LEU A 323 0.57 -6.28 -4.56
C LEU A 323 1.85 -5.46 -4.64
N ALA A 324 2.95 -6.10 -5.00
CA ALA A 324 4.20 -5.47 -5.37
C ALA A 324 4.85 -6.21 -6.53
N VAL A 325 5.64 -5.50 -7.33
CA VAL A 325 6.47 -6.08 -8.40
C VAL A 325 7.89 -5.65 -8.09
N ASN A 326 8.87 -6.56 -8.21
CA ASN A 326 10.26 -6.19 -8.01
C ASN A 326 10.76 -5.23 -9.10
N THR A 327 11.90 -4.61 -8.86
CA THR A 327 12.46 -3.56 -9.75
C THR A 327 12.74 -4.06 -11.17
N SER A 328 13.10 -5.34 -11.33
CA SER A 328 13.31 -5.95 -12.65
C SER A 328 12.02 -6.39 -13.36
N GLY A 329 10.86 -6.30 -12.71
CA GLY A 329 9.59 -6.79 -13.25
C GLY A 329 9.47 -8.31 -13.32
N SER A 330 10.47 -9.04 -12.82
CA SER A 330 10.55 -10.51 -12.92
C SER A 330 9.77 -11.27 -11.86
N VAL A 331 9.33 -10.61 -10.78
CA VAL A 331 8.57 -11.26 -9.71
C VAL A 331 7.42 -10.38 -9.25
N VAL A 332 6.25 -10.98 -9.08
CA VAL A 332 5.06 -10.35 -8.51
C VAL A 332 4.76 -10.98 -7.15
N TYR A 333 4.54 -10.15 -6.16
CA TYR A 333 4.21 -10.52 -4.78
C TYR A 333 2.78 -10.12 -4.46
N CYS A 334 2.09 -10.97 -3.73
CA CYS A 334 0.70 -10.80 -3.33
C CYS A 334 0.54 -11.07 -1.83
N GLY A 335 0.24 -10.05 -1.05
CA GLY A 335 -0.13 -10.15 0.35
C GLY A 335 -1.63 -10.36 0.52
N SER A 336 -2.01 -11.18 1.48
CA SER A 336 -3.41 -11.54 1.73
C SER A 336 -3.81 -11.43 3.20
N SER A 337 -5.10 -11.51 3.44
CA SER A 337 -5.69 -11.36 4.78
C SER A 337 -5.39 -12.53 5.74
N ASP A 338 -4.87 -13.64 5.22
CA ASP A 338 -4.40 -14.79 6.00
C ASP A 338 -2.96 -14.65 6.55
N GLY A 339 -2.27 -13.53 6.23
CA GLY A 339 -0.90 -13.28 6.64
C GLY A 339 0.17 -13.84 5.72
N MET A 340 -0.22 -14.44 4.60
CA MET A 340 0.70 -15.01 3.63
C MET A 340 1.07 -14.03 2.53
N VAL A 341 2.28 -14.19 1.97
CA VAL A 341 2.72 -13.52 0.76
C VAL A 341 3.00 -14.56 -0.31
N ASN A 342 2.11 -14.70 -1.29
CA ASN A 342 2.33 -15.52 -2.47
C ASN A 342 3.21 -14.77 -3.47
N TYR A 343 4.03 -15.48 -4.26
CA TYR A 343 4.80 -14.86 -5.34
C TYR A 343 4.81 -15.70 -6.61
N TRP A 344 4.94 -15.01 -7.74
CA TRP A 344 5.03 -15.61 -9.09
C TRP A 344 6.24 -15.05 -9.80
N GLU A 345 6.94 -15.93 -10.48
CA GLU A 345 8.04 -15.57 -11.35
C GLU A 345 7.53 -15.29 -12.77
N CYS A 346 7.96 -14.15 -13.31
CA CYS A 346 7.59 -13.65 -14.63
C CYS A 346 8.75 -13.94 -15.60
N GLU A 347 8.88 -15.17 -16.06
CA GLU A 347 9.79 -15.54 -17.15
C GLU A 347 9.05 -15.53 -18.49
N LYS A 348 8.96 -16.67 -19.16
CA LYS A 348 8.11 -16.82 -20.36
C LYS A 348 6.62 -16.92 -20.02
N GLN A 349 6.32 -17.44 -18.86
CA GLN A 349 5.00 -17.58 -18.26
C GLN A 349 5.05 -17.19 -16.79
N LEU A 350 3.92 -16.84 -16.21
CA LEU A 350 3.78 -16.56 -14.78
C LEU A 350 3.65 -17.88 -14.04
N ILE A 351 4.70 -18.28 -13.33
CA ILE A 351 4.80 -19.53 -12.58
C ILE A 351 4.73 -19.20 -11.10
N HIS A 352 3.89 -19.92 -10.34
CA HIS A 352 3.83 -19.79 -8.90
C HIS A 352 5.16 -20.26 -8.30
N GLY A 353 5.89 -19.35 -7.67
CA GLY A 353 7.21 -19.61 -7.09
C GLY A 353 7.13 -20.13 -5.65
N GLY A 354 6.10 -19.73 -4.91
CA GLY A 354 5.93 -20.17 -3.52
C GLY A 354 5.17 -19.18 -2.64
N VAL A 355 5.29 -19.40 -1.32
CA VAL A 355 4.60 -18.64 -0.29
C VAL A 355 5.56 -18.25 0.83
N LEU A 356 5.64 -16.97 1.16
CA LEU A 356 6.40 -16.46 2.29
C LEU A 356 5.48 -16.45 3.54
N LYS A 357 5.90 -17.15 4.58
CA LYS A 357 5.17 -17.28 5.83
C LYS A 357 5.97 -16.64 6.96
N GLY A 358 5.41 -15.65 7.65
CA GLY A 358 6.10 -14.95 8.75
C GLY A 358 5.16 -14.10 9.57
N HIS A 359 4.09 -13.58 8.96
CA HIS A 359 3.11 -12.77 9.67
C HIS A 359 2.04 -13.63 10.36
N LYS A 360 1.58 -13.14 11.52
CA LYS A 360 0.50 -13.77 12.31
C LYS A 360 -0.89 -13.25 11.92
N LEU A 361 -0.96 -12.09 11.29
CA LEU A 361 -2.19 -11.42 10.88
C LEU A 361 -2.04 -10.94 9.43
N ALA A 362 -3.12 -10.37 8.88
CA ALA A 362 -3.21 -9.88 7.51
C ALA A 362 -2.00 -9.05 7.08
N VAL A 363 -1.44 -9.35 5.93
CA VAL A 363 -0.48 -8.48 5.24
C VAL A 363 -1.26 -7.30 4.66
N LEU A 364 -0.91 -6.07 5.01
CA LEU A 364 -1.66 -4.87 4.60
C LEU A 364 -0.98 -4.06 3.52
N CYS A 365 0.33 -4.20 3.37
CA CYS A 365 1.12 -3.48 2.39
C CYS A 365 2.39 -4.25 2.02
N LEU A 366 2.85 -4.04 0.79
CA LEU A 366 4.07 -4.59 0.23
C LEU A 366 4.87 -3.49 -0.45
N ALA A 367 6.18 -3.58 -0.38
CA ALA A 367 7.12 -2.79 -1.15
C ALA A 367 8.31 -3.65 -1.55
N SER A 368 8.99 -3.30 -2.64
CA SER A 368 10.19 -3.99 -3.09
C SER A 368 11.26 -3.00 -3.52
N ALA A 369 12.52 -3.32 -3.25
CA ALA A 369 13.68 -2.54 -3.66
C ALA A 369 14.90 -3.46 -3.73
N GLY A 370 15.70 -3.36 -4.81
CA GLY A 370 16.77 -4.31 -5.06
C GLY A 370 16.27 -5.76 -5.03
N ASN A 371 16.97 -6.60 -4.28
CA ASN A 371 16.60 -7.98 -4.02
C ASN A 371 15.73 -8.14 -2.75
N LEU A 372 15.28 -7.02 -2.16
CA LEU A 372 14.49 -7.05 -0.94
C LEU A 372 13.00 -6.85 -1.22
N VAL A 373 12.20 -7.51 -0.40
CA VAL A 373 10.75 -7.35 -0.31
C VAL A 373 10.39 -7.06 1.13
N PHE A 374 9.53 -6.09 1.33
CA PHE A 374 9.04 -5.65 2.63
C PHE A 374 7.55 -5.91 2.71
N SER A 375 7.13 -6.63 3.73
CA SER A 375 5.71 -6.86 4.01
C SER A 375 5.33 -6.27 5.36
N GLY A 376 4.36 -5.36 5.37
CA GLY A 376 3.82 -4.76 6.59
C GLY A 376 2.45 -5.35 6.91
N SER A 377 2.20 -5.62 8.20
CA SER A 377 1.07 -6.42 8.64
C SER A 377 0.25 -5.75 9.74
N ALA A 378 -0.96 -6.26 9.90
CA ALA A 378 -1.83 -5.98 11.03
C ALA A 378 -1.25 -6.45 12.36
N ASP A 379 -0.28 -7.37 12.36
CA ASP A 379 0.47 -7.81 13.54
C ASP A 379 1.49 -6.78 14.06
N LYS A 380 1.52 -5.58 13.45
CA LYS A 380 2.36 -4.42 13.82
C LYS A 380 3.84 -4.57 13.42
N THR A 381 4.19 -5.61 12.68
CA THR A 381 5.56 -5.91 12.25
C THR A 381 5.74 -5.67 10.76
N ILE A 382 7.01 -5.57 10.37
CA ILE A 382 7.44 -5.54 8.96
C ILE A 382 8.45 -6.68 8.80
N CYS A 383 8.15 -7.65 7.96
CA CYS A 383 9.13 -8.67 7.57
C CYS A 383 9.95 -8.18 6.39
N VAL A 384 11.25 -8.36 6.48
CA VAL A 384 12.22 -8.07 5.42
C VAL A 384 12.64 -9.41 4.81
N TRP A 385 12.28 -9.59 3.56
CA TRP A 385 12.60 -10.80 2.78
C TRP A 385 13.66 -10.47 1.77
N ARG A 386 14.66 -11.34 1.65
CA ARG A 386 15.64 -11.28 0.57
C ARG A 386 15.35 -12.38 -0.44
N ARG A 387 15.41 -12.03 -1.70
CA ARG A 387 15.46 -12.96 -2.82
C ARG A 387 16.89 -13.12 -3.27
N ASP A 388 17.37 -14.38 -3.31
CA ASP A 388 18.61 -14.77 -3.94
C ASP A 388 18.29 -15.83 -4.98
N ASP A 389 18.45 -15.48 -6.24
CA ASP A 389 17.95 -16.23 -7.40
C ASP A 389 16.43 -16.54 -7.29
N LYS A 390 16.05 -17.76 -6.97
CA LYS A 390 14.65 -18.21 -6.77
C LYS A 390 14.28 -18.46 -5.30
N ILE A 391 15.24 -18.32 -4.41
CA ILE A 391 15.06 -18.61 -2.97
C ILE A 391 14.72 -17.29 -2.26
N HIS A 392 13.75 -17.36 -1.38
CA HIS A 392 13.39 -16.27 -0.50
C HIS A 392 13.64 -16.64 0.97
N ALA A 393 14.29 -15.75 1.71
CA ALA A 393 14.49 -15.92 3.14
C ALA A 393 14.11 -14.65 3.89
N CYS A 394 13.57 -14.84 5.10
CA CYS A 394 13.31 -13.74 6.02
C CYS A 394 14.63 -13.33 6.68
N MET A 395 15.12 -12.14 6.38
CA MET A 395 16.35 -11.60 6.96
C MET A 395 16.13 -10.98 8.34
N SER A 396 15.03 -10.25 8.50
CA SER A 396 14.73 -9.59 9.76
C SER A 396 13.25 -9.24 9.88
N VAL A 397 12.84 -9.02 11.14
CA VAL A 397 11.50 -8.52 11.45
C VAL A 397 11.66 -7.19 12.20
N LEU A 398 11.21 -6.11 11.57
CA LEU A 398 11.26 -4.78 12.14
C LEU A 398 10.05 -4.60 13.07
N THR A 399 10.34 -4.35 14.34
CA THR A 399 9.33 -4.16 15.40
C THR A 399 9.43 -2.76 15.98
N GLY A 400 8.31 -2.20 16.41
CA GLY A 400 8.30 -0.86 17.03
C GLY A 400 7.01 -0.09 16.82
N HIS A 401 6.15 -0.48 15.86
CA HIS A 401 4.80 0.07 15.75
C HIS A 401 3.88 -0.50 16.83
N ASN A 402 2.98 0.36 17.34
CA ASN A 402 1.95 -0.02 18.31
C ASN A 402 0.60 -0.36 17.66
N GLY A 403 0.47 -0.19 16.36
CA GLY A 403 -0.73 -0.49 15.56
C GLY A 403 -0.37 -1.10 14.22
N PRO A 404 -1.38 -1.56 13.44
CA PRO A 404 -1.21 -2.15 12.12
C PRO A 404 -0.36 -1.29 11.18
N VAL A 405 0.59 -1.92 10.48
CA VAL A 405 1.40 -1.26 9.44
C VAL A 405 0.60 -1.22 8.14
N LYS A 406 0.17 -0.01 7.75
CA LYS A 406 -0.80 0.17 6.65
C LYS A 406 -0.18 0.48 5.31
N CYS A 407 0.99 1.10 5.28
CA CYS A 407 1.67 1.49 4.05
C CYS A 407 3.18 1.50 4.23
N LEU A 408 3.88 1.25 3.13
CA LEU A 408 5.33 1.24 3.03
C LEU A 408 5.77 2.11 1.85
N ALA A 409 6.93 2.75 1.99
CA ALA A 409 7.69 3.35 0.90
C ALA A 409 9.17 3.07 1.12
N VAL A 410 9.92 2.87 0.06
CA VAL A 410 11.34 2.52 0.13
C VAL A 410 12.12 3.39 -0.84
N GLU A 411 13.29 3.86 -0.42
CA GLU A 411 14.26 4.59 -1.23
C GLU A 411 15.67 4.06 -0.98
N GLU A 412 16.56 4.25 -1.95
CA GLU A 412 17.98 3.94 -1.81
C GLU A 412 18.66 4.98 -0.93
N ASP A 413 19.48 4.53 0.02
CA ASP A 413 20.30 5.39 0.88
C ASP A 413 21.63 5.72 0.18
N HIS A 414 21.62 6.74 -0.68
CA HIS A 414 22.80 7.16 -1.43
C HIS A 414 23.94 7.72 -0.57
N GLU A 415 23.70 8.11 0.68
CA GLU A 415 24.73 8.68 1.56
C GLU A 415 25.58 7.59 2.22
N LYS A 416 25.01 6.41 2.46
CA LYS A 416 25.66 5.32 3.18
C LYS A 416 26.09 4.14 2.28
N SER A 417 25.74 4.14 1.02
CA SER A 417 26.11 3.09 0.04
C SER A 417 27.56 3.19 -0.45
N LYS A 418 28.51 3.68 0.37
CA LYS A 418 29.88 3.98 -0.10
C LYS A 418 30.85 2.79 -0.10
N ASP A 419 30.52 1.71 0.61
CA ASP A 419 31.45 0.59 0.84
C ASP A 419 31.05 -0.73 0.16
N GLY A 420 30.24 -0.66 -0.90
CA GLY A 420 29.75 -1.86 -1.62
C GLY A 420 28.49 -2.47 -1.05
N ASP A 421 28.05 -2.06 0.12
CA ASP A 421 26.77 -2.49 0.71
C ASP A 421 25.65 -1.58 0.28
N GLN A 422 24.72 -2.10 -0.51
CA GLN A 422 23.51 -1.37 -0.88
C GLN A 422 22.58 -1.23 0.34
N ARG A 423 22.19 0.01 0.64
CA ARG A 423 21.32 0.32 1.79
C ARG A 423 20.03 0.95 1.35
N TRP A 424 18.98 0.65 2.09
CA TRP A 424 17.63 1.12 1.82
C TRP A 424 17.09 1.87 3.03
N VAL A 425 16.44 2.99 2.78
CA VAL A 425 15.61 3.70 3.76
C VAL A 425 14.18 3.26 3.56
N VAL A 426 13.63 2.62 4.57
CA VAL A 426 12.24 2.13 4.58
C VAL A 426 11.38 3.03 5.45
N TYR A 427 10.31 3.53 4.89
CA TYR A 427 9.30 4.31 5.60
C TYR A 427 8.06 3.45 5.81
N SER A 428 7.58 3.33 7.03
CA SER A 428 6.38 2.59 7.37
C SER A 428 5.36 3.48 8.06
N GLY A 429 4.15 3.52 7.52
CA GLY A 429 3.02 4.24 8.10
C GLY A 429 2.03 3.31 8.76
N SER A 430 1.55 3.69 9.95
CA SER A 430 0.73 2.84 10.79
C SER A 430 -0.56 3.53 11.26
N LEU A 431 -1.51 2.69 11.65
CA LEU A 431 -2.72 3.13 12.34
C LEU A 431 -2.43 3.61 13.79
N ASP A 432 -1.18 3.50 14.28
CA ASP A 432 -0.71 4.12 15.51
C ASP A 432 -0.42 5.63 15.36
N LYS A 433 -0.75 6.23 14.21
CA LYS A 433 -0.56 7.64 13.87
C LYS A 433 0.90 8.05 13.68
N SER A 434 1.82 7.11 13.56
CA SER A 434 3.24 7.36 13.36
C SER A 434 3.73 6.88 12.00
N VAL A 435 4.79 7.51 11.52
CA VAL A 435 5.64 6.97 10.46
C VAL A 435 6.99 6.64 11.09
N LYS A 436 7.47 5.43 10.90
CA LYS A 436 8.80 5.02 11.32
C LYS A 436 9.72 4.93 10.12
N VAL A 437 10.98 5.24 10.36
CA VAL A 437 12.04 5.26 9.34
C VAL A 437 13.13 4.29 9.75
N TRP A 438 13.44 3.35 8.88
CA TRP A 438 14.35 2.25 9.14
C TRP A 438 15.49 2.29 8.13
N SER A 439 16.71 1.94 8.59
CA SER A 439 17.83 1.63 7.72
C SER A 439 17.90 0.12 7.57
N VAL A 440 17.93 -0.35 6.32
CA VAL A 440 18.04 -1.78 5.99
C VAL A 440 19.18 -1.95 4.99
N ALA A 441 20.16 -2.78 5.34
CA ALA A 441 21.25 -3.12 4.46
C ALA A 441 20.91 -4.37 3.66
N GLU A 442 21.25 -4.37 2.38
CA GLU A 442 21.23 -5.55 1.55
C GLU A 442 22.54 -6.30 1.74
N MET A 443 22.48 -7.47 2.42
CA MET A 443 23.68 -8.29 2.66
C MET A 443 24.28 -8.73 1.33
N ALA A 444 25.62 -8.83 1.29
CA ALA A 444 26.31 -9.44 0.15
C ALA A 444 25.85 -10.90 -0.04
N PRO A 445 25.80 -11.44 -1.28
CA PRO A 445 25.37 -12.80 -1.55
C PRO A 445 26.09 -13.85 -0.71
N ASP A 446 27.39 -13.74 -0.56
CA ASP A 446 28.20 -14.69 0.21
C ASP A 446 27.82 -14.71 1.69
N MET A 447 27.58 -13.54 2.27
CA MET A 447 27.12 -13.41 3.66
C MET A 447 25.73 -13.99 3.87
N PHE A 448 24.85 -13.83 2.87
CA PHE A 448 23.52 -14.41 2.89
C PHE A 448 23.56 -15.94 2.84
N GLN A 449 24.36 -16.52 1.94
CA GLN A 449 24.55 -17.97 1.85
C GLN A 449 25.13 -18.55 3.13
N MET A 450 26.14 -17.90 3.72
CA MET A 450 26.68 -18.29 5.03
C MET A 450 25.62 -18.30 6.13
N ALA A 451 24.79 -17.23 6.20
CA ALA A 451 23.70 -17.14 7.19
C ALA A 451 22.66 -18.27 7.01
N MET A 452 22.30 -18.58 5.76
CA MET A 452 21.39 -19.68 5.44
C MET A 452 21.96 -21.04 5.82
N MET A 453 23.24 -21.30 5.54
CA MET A 453 23.91 -22.54 5.93
C MET A 453 23.97 -22.70 7.45
N GLN A 454 24.29 -21.64 8.18
CA GLN A 454 24.31 -21.65 9.65
C GLN A 454 22.91 -21.93 10.23
N GLN A 455 21.88 -21.33 9.66
CA GLN A 455 20.49 -21.56 10.06
C GLN A 455 20.07 -23.03 9.84
N GLN A 456 20.44 -23.59 8.69
CA GLN A 456 20.15 -24.98 8.35
C GLN A 456 20.88 -25.98 9.27
N GLN A 457 22.12 -25.67 9.64
CA GLN A 457 22.89 -26.46 10.62
C GLN A 457 22.30 -26.38 12.04
N GLN A 458 21.83 -25.20 12.46
CA GLN A 458 21.16 -25.07 13.76
C GLN A 458 19.84 -25.86 13.82
N TYR A 459 19.07 -25.85 12.73
CA TYR A 459 17.84 -26.62 12.61
C TYR A 459 18.13 -28.14 12.71
N GLN A 460 19.15 -28.62 12.02
CA GLN A 460 19.55 -30.04 12.08
C GLN A 460 20.06 -30.46 13.49
N ARG A 461 20.76 -29.56 14.18
CA ARG A 461 21.20 -29.84 15.58
C ARG A 461 20.03 -29.94 16.56
N HIS A 462 18.99 -29.10 16.39
CA HIS A 462 17.77 -29.18 17.24
C HIS A 462 16.98 -30.45 17.00
N MET A 463 16.84 -30.86 15.75
CA MET A 463 16.13 -32.11 15.42
C MET A 463 16.91 -33.36 15.85
N GLY A 464 18.25 -33.30 15.93
CA GLY A 464 19.10 -34.38 16.41
C GLY A 464 19.07 -34.58 17.94
N SER A 465 18.84 -33.50 18.71
CA SER A 465 18.81 -33.58 20.17
C SER A 465 17.51 -34.20 20.74
N ASP A 466 16.42 -34.17 19.99
CA ASP A 466 15.14 -34.76 20.41
C ASP A 466 15.07 -36.28 20.12
N ALA A 467 16.00 -36.82 19.31
CA ALA A 467 16.05 -38.26 19.01
C ALA A 467 16.78 -39.08 20.08
N ASP A 468 17.65 -38.43 20.89
CA ASP A 468 18.43 -39.12 21.93
C ASP A 468 17.73 -39.16 23.30
N SER A 469 16.53 -38.67 23.45
CA SER A 469 15.78 -38.59 24.71
C SER A 469 14.63 -39.61 24.84
N LEU A 470 14.66 -40.73 24.12
CA LEU A 470 13.76 -41.85 24.39
C LEU A 470 14.27 -42.66 25.57
N PRO A 471 13.48 -42.83 26.66
CA PRO A 471 13.89 -43.66 27.76
C PRO A 471 13.92 -45.14 27.30
N SER A 472 15.06 -45.79 27.50
CA SER A 472 15.21 -47.22 27.30
C SER A 472 14.44 -47.95 28.43
N ASP A 473 13.21 -48.32 28.16
CA ASP A 473 12.47 -49.27 29.03
C ASP A 473 13.10 -50.66 28.89
N GLY A 474 14.01 -50.93 29.81
CA GLY A 474 14.52 -52.30 30.09
C GLY A 474 13.49 -53.12 30.79
N SER A 475 12.64 -53.85 30.08
CA SER A 475 11.86 -54.92 30.61
C SER A 475 12.62 -56.26 30.47
N SER A 476 13.32 -56.68 31.52
CA SER A 476 13.83 -58.04 31.72
C SER A 476 12.65 -58.99 31.94
N LEU A 477 12.34 -59.80 30.94
CA LEU A 477 11.48 -60.98 31.13
C LEU A 477 12.30 -62.10 31.71
N ALA A 478 12.13 -62.35 33.01
CA ALA A 478 12.58 -63.53 33.66
C ALA A 478 11.75 -64.77 33.21
N SER A 479 12.43 -65.73 32.65
CA SER A 479 11.91 -67.06 32.35
C SER A 479 11.75 -67.87 33.62
N GLU A 480 10.54 -68.18 34.08
CA GLU A 480 10.27 -69.23 35.00
C GLU A 480 9.79 -70.45 34.22
N ASN A 481 10.71 -71.47 34.20
CA ASN A 481 10.36 -72.88 33.99
C ASN A 481 9.65 -73.44 35.23
N ARG A 482 8.46 -74.01 35.09
CA ARG A 482 7.97 -75.08 35.94
C ARG A 482 7.22 -76.11 35.12
N ALA A 483 7.79 -77.29 35.23
CA ALA A 483 7.19 -78.54 34.83
C ALA A 483 5.92 -78.85 35.64
N ASN A 484 4.90 -79.32 34.98
CA ASN A 484 4.20 -80.64 35.17
C ASN A 484 3.13 -80.73 34.08
#